data_7d9145da699e22cf2a46f8099b89b1a9
#
_entry.id   7d9145da699e22cf2a46f8099b89b1a9
#
_cell.length_a   1.000
_cell.length_b   1.000
_cell.length_c   1.000
_cell.angle_alpha   90.00
_cell.angle_beta   90.00
_cell.angle_gamma   90.00
#
_symmetry.space_group_name_H-M   'P 1'
#
loop_
_entity.id
_entity.type
_entity.pdbx_description
1 polymer ?
#
loop_
_entity_poly.entity_id
_entity_poly.type
_entity_poly.pdbx_seq_one_letter_code
_entity_poly.pdbx_strand_id
1 'polypeptide(L)'
;MRHLTAALLFAALAACSNNKPADITAASPNNQSVSRQELGRSFSMKIGESITVGELRLTFRAVENDSRCPTDVVCVWAGDAEIALKIEQGSKAAVAALHTTLDPKKTEWDGYTIALVSLAPERKSNAPVSSADYRAEILVTR
;
A
#
# COMPACT_ATOMS: atom_id res chain seq x y z
N MET A 1 67.47 -37.17 48.55
CA MET A 1 67.58 -35.85 49.17
C MET A 1 66.57 -34.96 48.45
N ARG A 2 65.50 -34.74 49.10
CA ARG A 2 65.04 -33.51 49.71
C ARG A 2 64.62 -32.45 48.65
N HIS A 3 63.41 -32.24 48.58
CA HIS A 3 62.57 -31.12 49.00
C HIS A 3 62.05 -30.36 47.76
N LEU A 4 60.95 -29.68 47.71
CA LEU A 4 59.91 -29.28 48.62
C LEU A 4 58.69 -28.85 47.71
N THR A 5 57.56 -29.15 48.20
CA THR A 5 56.26 -28.62 47.82
C THR A 5 56.18 -27.09 47.71
N ALA A 6 55.48 -26.60 46.71
CA ALA A 6 54.79 -25.33 46.83
C ALA A 6 53.47 -25.42 46.04
N ALA A 7 52.41 -25.55 46.78
CA ALA A 7 51.03 -25.39 46.28
C ALA A 7 50.72 -23.93 46.10
N LEU A 8 50.33 -23.56 44.91
CA LEU A 8 49.73 -22.24 44.67
C LEU A 8 48.29 -22.45 44.21
N LEU A 9 47.37 -22.18 45.16
CA LEU A 9 45.95 -22.01 44.88
C LEU A 9 45.76 -20.80 43.95
N PHE A 10 45.28 -21.04 42.75
CA PHE A 10 44.68 -19.97 41.95
C PHE A 10 43.18 -20.05 42.08
N ALA A 11 42.61 -19.10 42.79
CA ALA A 11 41.18 -18.85 42.83
C ALA A 11 40.73 -18.32 41.47
N ALA A 12 39.96 -19.15 40.75
CA ALA A 12 39.29 -18.72 39.54
C ALA A 12 38.03 -17.91 39.89
N LEU A 13 38.11 -16.61 39.72
CA LEU A 13 36.93 -15.74 39.70
C LEU A 13 36.15 -16.01 38.43
N ALA A 14 35.02 -16.70 38.55
CA ALA A 14 34.06 -16.84 37.49
C ALA A 14 33.34 -15.49 37.31
N ALA A 15 33.78 -14.72 36.34
CA ALA A 15 33.01 -13.58 35.84
C ALA A 15 31.87 -14.11 34.97
N CYS A 16 30.64 -14.12 35.49
CA CYS A 16 29.45 -14.30 34.70
C CYS A 16 29.25 -13.10 33.78
N SER A 17 29.68 -13.23 32.55
CA SER A 17 29.29 -12.31 31.47
C SER A 17 27.86 -12.66 31.06
N ASN A 18 26.90 -11.92 31.53
CA ASN A 18 25.57 -11.88 30.98
C ASN A 18 25.61 -11.26 29.58
N ASN A 19 25.96 -12.02 28.59
CA ASN A 19 25.65 -11.69 27.20
C ASN A 19 24.17 -11.93 26.95
N LYS A 20 23.39 -10.90 27.23
CA LYS A 20 22.05 -10.78 26.69
C LYS A 20 22.16 -10.71 25.15
N PRO A 21 21.60 -11.67 24.39
CA PRO A 21 21.59 -11.51 22.95
C PRO A 21 20.80 -10.24 22.63
N ALA A 22 21.44 -9.30 21.95
CA ALA A 22 20.76 -8.16 21.37
C ALA A 22 19.74 -8.71 20.39
N ASP A 23 18.47 -8.56 20.74
CA ASP A 23 17.34 -8.78 19.86
C ASP A 23 17.47 -7.77 18.71
N ILE A 24 18.08 -8.23 17.62
CA ILE A 24 18.10 -7.48 16.38
C ILE A 24 16.70 -7.65 15.80
N THR A 25 15.75 -6.89 16.34
CA THR A 25 14.50 -6.64 15.67
C THR A 25 14.87 -5.89 14.40
N ALA A 26 15.10 -6.63 13.33
CA ALA A 26 15.16 -6.08 12.00
C ALA A 26 13.80 -5.41 11.76
N ALA A 27 13.78 -4.10 11.93
CA ALA A 27 12.69 -3.27 11.47
C ALA A 27 12.57 -3.49 9.97
N SER A 28 11.63 -4.33 9.58
CA SER A 28 11.24 -4.49 8.18
C SER A 28 10.62 -3.17 7.74
N PRO A 29 11.27 -2.38 6.87
CA PRO A 29 10.70 -1.13 6.40
C PRO A 29 9.74 -1.45 5.26
N ASN A 30 8.57 -1.97 5.55
CA ASN A 30 7.43 -1.91 4.63
C ASN A 30 6.18 -2.49 5.29
N ASN A 31 5.74 -1.86 6.38
CA ASN A 31 4.40 -2.14 6.91
C ASN A 31 3.37 -1.33 6.10
N GLN A 32 3.25 -1.64 4.80
CA GLN A 32 2.04 -1.33 4.07
C GLN A 32 0.97 -2.25 4.65
N SER A 33 0.13 -1.71 5.52
CA SER A 33 -1.02 -2.42 6.07
C SER A 33 -1.93 -2.83 4.90
N VAL A 34 -1.85 -4.09 4.50
CA VAL A 34 -2.71 -4.66 3.47
C VAL A 34 -4.05 -4.97 4.15
N SER A 35 -5.03 -4.11 3.96
CA SER A 35 -6.39 -4.38 4.41
C SER A 35 -7.06 -5.39 3.45
N ARG A 36 -7.93 -6.25 4.00
CA ARG A 36 -8.73 -7.20 3.22
C ARG A 36 -10.14 -6.68 3.09
N GLN A 37 -10.68 -6.69 1.87
CA GLN A 37 -12.04 -6.28 1.55
C GLN A 37 -12.84 -7.43 0.94
N GLU A 38 -14.16 -7.31 0.98
CA GLU A 38 -15.09 -8.31 0.43
C GLU A 38 -15.46 -7.97 -1.01
N LEU A 39 -15.70 -9.00 -1.83
CA LEU A 39 -16.25 -8.85 -3.17
C LEU A 39 -17.66 -8.26 -3.13
N GLY A 40 -18.00 -7.45 -4.14
CA GLY A 40 -19.30 -6.83 -4.27
C GLY A 40 -19.56 -5.62 -3.37
N ARG A 41 -18.56 -5.19 -2.61
CA ARG A 41 -18.61 -3.94 -1.82
C ARG A 41 -17.56 -2.96 -2.32
N SER A 42 -17.96 -1.69 -2.43
CA SER A 42 -16.99 -0.64 -2.74
C SER A 42 -16.13 -0.30 -1.53
N PHE A 43 -14.90 0.08 -1.77
CA PHE A 43 -13.94 0.49 -0.75
C PHE A 43 -13.06 1.63 -1.26
N SER A 44 -12.60 2.46 -0.35
CA SER A 44 -11.78 3.63 -0.65
C SER A 44 -10.31 3.31 -0.47
N MET A 45 -9.48 3.76 -1.42
CA MET A 45 -8.02 3.62 -1.41
C MET A 45 -7.33 4.97 -1.54
N LYS A 46 -6.23 5.15 -0.79
CA LYS A 46 -5.29 6.27 -0.95
C LYS A 46 -4.21 5.91 -1.97
N ILE A 47 -3.59 6.93 -2.56
CA ILE A 47 -2.38 6.72 -3.37
C ILE A 47 -1.30 6.02 -2.51
N GLY A 48 -0.71 4.95 -3.07
CA GLY A 48 0.26 4.10 -2.39
C GLY A 48 -0.34 2.99 -1.53
N GLU A 49 -1.64 3.02 -1.26
CA GLU A 49 -2.32 1.98 -0.49
C GLU A 49 -2.51 0.71 -1.31
N SER A 50 -2.35 -0.45 -0.64
CA SER A 50 -2.62 -1.76 -1.21
C SER A 50 -3.72 -2.46 -0.43
N ILE A 51 -4.70 -3.01 -1.14
CA ILE A 51 -5.86 -3.73 -0.57
C ILE A 51 -5.95 -5.10 -1.24
N THR A 52 -6.27 -6.13 -0.44
CA THR A 52 -6.54 -7.48 -0.95
C THR A 52 -8.05 -7.72 -1.02
N VAL A 53 -8.53 -8.16 -2.19
CA VAL A 53 -9.93 -8.53 -2.43
C VAL A 53 -9.95 -9.89 -3.12
N GLY A 54 -10.47 -10.91 -2.45
CA GLY A 54 -10.34 -12.29 -2.93
C GLY A 54 -8.87 -12.69 -3.09
N GLU A 55 -8.47 -13.04 -4.31
CA GLU A 55 -7.09 -13.40 -4.66
C GLU A 55 -6.30 -12.23 -5.26
N LEU A 56 -6.97 -11.07 -5.46
CA LEU A 56 -6.35 -9.89 -6.04
C LEU A 56 -5.71 -9.02 -4.96
N ARG A 57 -4.55 -8.49 -5.26
CA ARG A 57 -3.96 -7.36 -4.57
C ARG A 57 -4.02 -6.15 -5.49
N LEU A 58 -4.71 -5.12 -5.05
CA LEU A 58 -4.85 -3.85 -5.76
C LEU A 58 -3.98 -2.79 -5.08
N THR A 59 -3.27 -1.99 -5.88
CA THR A 59 -2.50 -0.85 -5.37
C THR A 59 -2.86 0.39 -6.17
N PHE A 60 -3.39 1.41 -5.52
CA PHE A 60 -3.64 2.71 -6.14
C PHE A 60 -2.32 3.46 -6.30
N ARG A 61 -1.83 3.57 -7.53
CA ARG A 61 -0.49 4.11 -7.80
C ARG A 61 -0.46 5.62 -7.91
N ALA A 62 -1.34 6.18 -8.73
CA ALA A 62 -1.33 7.61 -9.04
C ALA A 62 -2.68 8.06 -9.63
N VAL A 63 -2.90 9.35 -9.59
CA VAL A 63 -3.79 10.06 -10.51
C VAL A 63 -2.89 10.62 -11.61
N GLU A 64 -3.01 10.08 -12.81
CA GLU A 64 -2.16 10.47 -13.96
C GLU A 64 -2.61 11.80 -14.55
N ASN A 65 -3.92 12.03 -14.57
CA ASN A 65 -4.53 13.26 -15.02
C ASN A 65 -5.81 13.53 -14.24
N ASP A 66 -6.07 14.81 -13.94
CA ASP A 66 -7.34 15.26 -13.36
C ASP A 66 -7.78 16.57 -14.01
N SER A 67 -8.59 16.45 -15.05
CA SER A 67 -9.22 17.52 -15.78
C SER A 67 -10.73 17.65 -15.49
N ARG A 68 -11.24 17.02 -14.42
CA ARG A 68 -12.65 17.10 -14.02
C ARG A 68 -13.08 18.57 -13.88
N CYS A 69 -14.32 18.87 -14.24
CA CYS A 69 -14.87 20.20 -14.02
C CYS A 69 -14.91 20.53 -12.53
N PRO A 70 -14.34 21.68 -12.09
CA PRO A 70 -14.48 22.11 -10.70
C PRO A 70 -15.95 22.33 -10.33
N THR A 71 -16.33 21.97 -9.10
CA THR A 71 -17.73 22.03 -8.64
C THR A 71 -18.24 23.44 -8.40
N ASP A 72 -17.36 24.42 -8.37
CA ASP A 72 -17.66 25.86 -8.15
C ASP A 72 -17.75 26.67 -9.44
N VAL A 73 -17.68 26.02 -10.60
CA VAL A 73 -17.83 26.65 -11.92
C VAL A 73 -18.72 25.82 -12.83
N VAL A 74 -19.15 26.40 -13.94
CA VAL A 74 -19.90 25.69 -14.98
C VAL A 74 -18.98 25.46 -16.17
N CYS A 75 -18.76 24.19 -16.52
CA CYS A 75 -17.94 23.81 -17.66
C CYS A 75 -18.82 23.36 -18.84
N VAL A 76 -18.31 23.54 -20.04
CA VAL A 76 -18.93 22.98 -21.28
C VAL A 76 -18.81 21.46 -21.31
N TRP A 77 -17.72 20.91 -20.73
CA TRP A 77 -17.42 19.49 -20.64
C TRP A 77 -17.24 19.08 -19.19
N ALA A 78 -17.69 17.86 -18.86
CA ALA A 78 -17.55 17.32 -17.49
C ALA A 78 -16.09 17.14 -17.09
N GLY A 79 -15.20 17.01 -18.08
CA GLY A 79 -13.81 16.62 -17.84
C GLY A 79 -13.67 15.18 -17.38
N ASP A 80 -12.46 14.77 -17.04
CA ASP A 80 -12.14 13.41 -16.67
C ASP A 80 -10.97 13.37 -15.69
N ALA A 81 -10.87 12.29 -14.92
CA ALA A 81 -9.65 11.94 -14.23
C ALA A 81 -9.27 10.50 -14.55
N GLU A 82 -7.97 10.30 -14.76
CA GLU A 82 -7.36 9.00 -15.03
C GLU A 82 -6.54 8.58 -13.81
N ILE A 83 -6.78 7.35 -13.35
CA ILE A 83 -6.00 6.73 -12.28
C ILE A 83 -5.20 5.52 -12.80
N ALA A 84 -4.03 5.29 -12.23
CA ALA A 84 -3.24 4.09 -12.41
C ALA A 84 -3.48 3.13 -11.25
N LEU A 85 -4.06 1.97 -11.53
CA LEU A 85 -4.33 0.91 -10.58
C LEU A 85 -3.49 -0.32 -10.91
N LYS A 86 -2.56 -0.70 -10.03
CA LYS A 86 -1.81 -1.96 -10.16
C LYS A 86 -2.66 -3.11 -9.65
N ILE A 87 -2.73 -4.18 -10.43
CA ILE A 87 -3.45 -5.41 -10.13
C ILE A 87 -2.43 -6.53 -10.08
N GLU A 88 -2.45 -7.32 -9.01
CA GLU A 88 -1.55 -8.46 -8.80
C GLU A 88 -2.37 -9.68 -8.37
N GLN A 89 -2.02 -10.86 -8.95
CA GLN A 89 -2.60 -12.15 -8.59
C GLN A 89 -1.54 -13.24 -8.77
N GLY A 90 -1.06 -13.79 -7.67
CA GLY A 90 0.07 -14.72 -7.70
C GLY A 90 1.30 -14.10 -8.36
N SER A 91 1.76 -14.67 -9.46
CA SER A 91 2.90 -14.17 -10.25
C SER A 91 2.51 -13.20 -11.37
N LYS A 92 1.20 -13.00 -11.61
CA LYS A 92 0.70 -12.09 -12.65
C LYS A 92 0.55 -10.68 -12.10
N ALA A 93 0.93 -9.67 -12.86
CA ALA A 93 0.72 -8.27 -12.52
C ALA A 93 0.50 -7.43 -13.77
N ALA A 94 -0.36 -6.41 -13.65
CA ALA A 94 -0.56 -5.37 -14.66
C ALA A 94 -0.92 -4.04 -14.00
N VAL A 95 -0.86 -2.97 -14.78
CA VAL A 95 -1.38 -1.66 -14.41
C VAL A 95 -2.53 -1.33 -15.34
N ALA A 96 -3.69 -1.06 -14.78
CA ALA A 96 -4.87 -0.59 -15.50
C ALA A 96 -5.02 0.91 -15.34
N ALA A 97 -5.30 1.59 -16.45
CA ALA A 97 -5.79 2.96 -16.45
C ALA A 97 -7.32 2.93 -16.34
N LEU A 98 -7.89 3.60 -15.36
CA LEU A 98 -9.32 3.72 -15.17
C LEU A 98 -9.72 5.20 -15.12
N HIS A 99 -10.86 5.51 -15.69
CA HIS A 99 -11.34 6.87 -15.88
C HIS A 99 -12.62 7.14 -15.08
N THR A 100 -12.82 8.40 -14.68
CA THR A 100 -14.04 8.80 -13.97
C THR A 100 -15.23 9.04 -14.91
N THR A 101 -14.95 9.55 -16.10
CA THR A 101 -15.99 9.95 -17.08
C THR A 101 -15.84 9.22 -18.40
N LEU A 102 -14.63 9.07 -18.89
CA LEU A 102 -14.31 8.36 -20.11
C LEU A 102 -14.22 6.84 -19.90
N ASP A 103 -14.08 6.09 -20.97
CA ASP A 103 -13.78 4.65 -20.89
C ASP A 103 -12.26 4.41 -21.02
N PRO A 104 -11.74 3.37 -20.36
CA PRO A 104 -12.43 2.39 -19.54
C PRO A 104 -12.64 2.85 -18.08
N LYS A 105 -13.89 2.80 -17.59
CA LYS A 105 -14.20 2.98 -16.15
C LYS A 105 -13.99 1.70 -15.34
N LYS A 106 -13.82 0.57 -16.01
CA LYS A 106 -13.62 -0.75 -15.43
C LYS A 106 -12.67 -1.57 -16.28
N THR A 107 -12.04 -2.53 -15.65
CA THR A 107 -11.19 -3.53 -16.32
C THR A 107 -11.56 -4.93 -15.84
N GLU A 108 -11.24 -5.92 -16.65
CA GLU A 108 -11.43 -7.33 -16.30
C GLU A 108 -10.09 -7.99 -16.05
N TRP A 109 -10.02 -8.85 -15.04
CA TRP A 109 -8.83 -9.57 -14.65
C TRP A 109 -9.19 -10.94 -14.09
N ASP A 110 -8.88 -12.00 -14.85
CA ASP A 110 -9.03 -13.41 -14.42
C ASP A 110 -10.39 -13.74 -13.77
N GLY A 111 -11.48 -13.27 -14.41
CA GLY A 111 -12.85 -13.45 -13.95
C GLY A 111 -13.32 -12.44 -12.90
N TYR A 112 -12.51 -11.44 -12.57
CA TYR A 112 -12.91 -10.29 -11.76
C TYR A 112 -13.18 -9.09 -12.64
N THR A 113 -14.20 -8.30 -12.28
CA THR A 113 -14.44 -6.96 -12.83
C THR A 113 -14.05 -5.94 -11.76
N ILE A 114 -13.15 -5.04 -12.10
CA ILE A 114 -12.63 -3.99 -11.23
C ILE A 114 -13.05 -2.65 -11.81
N ALA A 115 -13.88 -1.90 -11.08
CA ALA A 115 -14.44 -0.64 -11.52
C ALA A 115 -14.03 0.52 -10.63
N LEU A 116 -13.72 1.67 -11.25
CA LEU A 116 -13.61 2.95 -10.57
C LEU A 116 -15.01 3.52 -10.39
N VAL A 117 -15.46 3.63 -9.14
CA VAL A 117 -16.78 4.19 -8.79
C VAL A 117 -16.72 5.71 -8.72
N SER A 118 -15.73 6.22 -7.99
CA SER A 118 -15.52 7.66 -7.82
C SER A 118 -14.08 8.00 -7.47
N LEU A 119 -13.73 9.27 -7.60
CA LEU A 119 -12.44 9.82 -7.17
C LEU A 119 -12.68 11.09 -6.35
N ALA A 120 -12.31 11.04 -5.09
CA ALA A 120 -12.35 12.19 -4.17
C ALA A 120 -10.93 12.77 -3.98
N PRO A 121 -10.86 14.05 -3.57
CA PRO A 121 -11.92 15.02 -3.46
C PRO A 121 -12.40 15.50 -4.82
N GLU A 122 -13.55 16.19 -4.84
CA GLU A 122 -13.95 16.97 -6.00
C GLU A 122 -13.01 18.17 -6.20
N ARG A 123 -12.82 18.56 -7.44
CA ARG A 123 -11.99 19.73 -7.76
C ARG A 123 -12.70 21.05 -7.41
N LYS A 124 -11.88 22.03 -7.03
CA LYS A 124 -12.27 23.45 -6.93
C LYS A 124 -11.41 24.27 -7.87
N SER A 125 -11.95 25.36 -8.41
CA SER A 125 -11.26 26.18 -9.39
C SER A 125 -10.01 26.89 -8.83
N ASN A 126 -10.02 27.18 -7.53
CA ASN A 126 -8.97 27.92 -6.83
C ASN A 126 -8.10 27.07 -5.89
N ALA A 127 -8.30 25.76 -5.87
CA ALA A 127 -7.59 24.87 -4.96
C ALA A 127 -7.13 23.60 -5.70
N PRO A 128 -5.84 23.47 -6.02
CA PRO A 128 -5.30 22.24 -6.56
C PRO A 128 -5.42 21.10 -5.53
N VAL A 129 -5.75 19.89 -5.99
CA VAL A 129 -5.81 18.70 -5.14
C VAL A 129 -4.41 18.17 -4.93
N SER A 130 -4.02 18.00 -3.68
CA SER A 130 -2.76 17.33 -3.33
C SER A 130 -2.85 15.83 -3.61
N SER A 131 -1.76 15.22 -4.07
CA SER A 131 -1.71 13.77 -4.29
C SER A 131 -2.03 12.96 -3.03
N ALA A 132 -1.70 13.46 -1.86
CA ALA A 132 -2.01 12.82 -0.57
C ALA A 132 -3.51 12.80 -0.24
N ASP A 133 -4.30 13.69 -0.85
CA ASP A 133 -5.72 13.83 -0.55
C ASP A 133 -6.59 12.94 -1.43
N TYR A 134 -6.08 12.45 -2.55
CA TYR A 134 -6.86 11.58 -3.44
C TYR A 134 -7.29 10.29 -2.77
N ARG A 135 -8.55 9.94 -3.02
CA ARG A 135 -9.20 8.69 -2.61
C ARG A 135 -9.95 8.14 -3.80
N ALA A 136 -9.56 6.97 -4.28
CA ALA A 136 -10.30 6.24 -5.30
C ALA A 136 -11.26 5.26 -4.63
N GLU A 137 -12.53 5.32 -5.00
CA GLU A 137 -13.50 4.32 -4.60
C GLU A 137 -13.55 3.23 -5.66
N ILE A 138 -13.22 2.02 -5.28
CA ILE A 138 -13.11 0.85 -6.16
C ILE A 138 -14.17 -0.18 -5.79
N LEU A 139 -14.78 -0.78 -6.80
CA LEU A 139 -15.69 -1.92 -6.67
C LEU A 139 -15.07 -3.12 -7.40
N VAL A 140 -14.97 -4.25 -6.71
CA VAL A 140 -14.55 -5.53 -7.30
C VAL A 140 -15.67 -6.53 -7.22
N THR A 141 -16.03 -7.09 -8.37
CA THR A 141 -17.04 -8.16 -8.49
C THR A 141 -16.44 -9.36 -9.22
N ARG A 142 -17.12 -10.50 -9.13
CA ARG A 142 -16.73 -11.73 -9.83
C ARG A 142 -17.93 -12.34 -10.52
#